data_cca3b648313a708030ee175e9cec3257
#
_entry.id   cca3b648313a708030ee175e9cec3257
#
_cell.length_a   1.000
_cell.length_b   1.000
_cell.length_c   1.000
_cell.angle_alpha   90.00
_cell.angle_beta   90.00
_cell.angle_gamma   90.00
#
_symmetry.space_group_name_H-M   'P 1'
#
loop_
_entity.id
_entity.type
_entity.pdbx_description
1 polymer ?
#
loop_
_entity_poly.entity_id
_entity_poly.type
_entity_poly.pdbx_seq_one_letter_code
_entity_poly.pdbx_strand_id
1 'polypeptide(L)'
;MILSKIFKNTLLVLMACVVLTACATKKEVETQTTTTTTEAKTEKTETKAEAIEPIAGQMQGDVYTGSDSVGYLAEGVKDRVFFATNESILTTASRETLRAQAAWLRKNPDVTVVVEGHADERGTREYNLALGERRANAAKDYLMTYGVSSDRITVLSYGKERPVDSGSTPLAWSKNRRSVTVK
;
A
#
# COMPACT_ATOMS: atom_id res chain seq x y z
N MET A 1 9.77 52.88 17.96
CA MET A 1 8.63 53.23 18.80
C MET A 1 7.33 53.23 17.97
N ILE A 2 7.13 52.20 17.09
CA ILE A 2 5.94 52.05 16.22
C ILE A 2 5.31 50.64 16.27
N LEU A 3 5.91 49.69 17.00
CA LEU A 3 5.49 48.28 17.03
C LEU A 3 4.50 47.89 18.15
N SER A 4 3.99 48.84 18.94
CA SER A 4 3.14 48.51 20.11
C SER A 4 1.66 48.90 19.97
N LYS A 5 1.23 49.36 18.79
CA LYS A 5 -0.16 49.84 18.60
C LYS A 5 -1.08 48.92 17.78
N ILE A 6 -0.55 47.76 17.28
CA ILE A 6 -1.35 46.87 16.44
C ILE A 6 -2.02 45.72 17.23
N PHE A 7 -1.63 45.50 18.49
CA PHE A 7 -2.09 44.35 19.30
C PHE A 7 -3.32 44.61 20.20
N LYS A 8 -3.99 45.73 20.08
CA LYS A 8 -5.12 46.08 20.97
C LYS A 8 -6.52 46.08 20.34
N ASN A 9 -6.69 45.81 19.05
CA ASN A 9 -7.99 45.95 18.40
C ASN A 9 -8.64 44.66 17.88
N THR A 10 -8.18 43.48 18.26
CA THR A 10 -8.77 42.19 17.82
C THR A 10 -9.42 41.37 18.95
N LEU A 11 -9.72 42.02 20.10
CA LEU A 11 -10.34 41.32 21.24
C LEU A 11 -11.72 41.87 21.60
N LEU A 12 -12.56 42.26 20.66
CA LEU A 12 -13.89 42.74 20.99
C LEU A 12 -14.97 42.44 19.95
N VAL A 13 -14.93 41.27 19.31
CA VAL A 13 -16.10 40.78 18.54
C VAL A 13 -16.18 39.28 18.70
N LEU A 14 -16.59 38.81 19.87
CA LEU A 14 -16.99 37.43 20.07
C LEU A 14 -17.88 37.31 21.30
N MET A 15 -19.07 37.90 21.20
CA MET A 15 -20.18 37.59 22.10
C MET A 15 -21.49 38.03 21.46
N ALA A 16 -22.19 37.13 20.83
CA ALA A 16 -23.66 37.06 20.72
C ALA A 16 -24.01 36.09 19.58
N CYS A 17 -24.45 34.92 19.91
CA CYS A 17 -25.79 34.44 19.64
C CYS A 17 -25.87 32.96 20.05
N VAL A 18 -26.52 32.85 21.15
CA VAL A 18 -27.01 31.62 21.77
C VAL A 18 -28.47 31.41 21.31
N VAL A 19 -28.84 30.12 21.21
CA VAL A 19 -30.17 29.52 21.37
C VAL A 19 -31.10 29.53 20.16
N LEU A 20 -31.47 28.34 19.80
CA LEU A 20 -32.85 27.80 19.61
C LEU A 20 -32.71 26.53 18.78
N THR A 21 -33.15 25.40 19.10
CA THR A 21 -34.29 24.76 19.75
C THR A 21 -34.36 23.34 19.19
N ALA A 22 -34.53 22.42 20.08
CA ALA A 22 -34.79 21.00 19.82
C ALA A 22 -36.05 20.78 18.97
N CYS A 23 -35.99 19.77 18.08
CA CYS A 23 -37.18 19.00 17.75
C CYS A 23 -36.78 17.54 17.53
N ALA A 24 -37.13 16.75 18.53
CA ALA A 24 -37.10 15.29 18.45
C ALA A 24 -38.25 14.80 17.56
N THR A 25 -37.96 13.93 16.63
CA THR A 25 -38.98 13.05 16.04
C THR A 25 -38.46 11.62 16.06
N LYS A 26 -38.91 10.92 17.07
CA LYS A 26 -38.84 9.48 17.24
C LYS A 26 -39.77 8.84 16.20
N LYS A 27 -39.26 8.01 15.32
CA LYS A 27 -40.07 7.13 14.49
C LYS A 27 -39.63 5.69 14.79
N GLU A 28 -40.41 5.06 15.63
CA GLU A 28 -40.44 3.61 15.79
C GLU A 28 -40.89 2.99 14.47
N VAL A 29 -40.15 2.01 14.01
CA VAL A 29 -40.64 1.06 12.99
C VAL A 29 -40.51 -0.34 13.59
N GLU A 30 -41.67 -0.92 13.68
CA GLU A 30 -41.94 -2.25 14.23
C GLU A 30 -41.15 -3.34 13.48
N THR A 31 -40.65 -4.25 14.29
CA THR A 31 -40.14 -5.57 13.93
C THR A 31 -41.28 -6.45 13.42
N GLN A 32 -41.23 -6.87 12.16
CA GLN A 32 -41.96 -8.05 11.71
C GLN A 32 -40.98 -9.18 11.46
N THR A 33 -40.94 -10.09 12.40
CA THR A 33 -40.32 -11.41 12.30
C THR A 33 -41.15 -12.27 11.33
N THR A 34 -40.56 -12.61 10.19
CA THR A 34 -41.07 -13.71 9.36
C THR A 34 -40.01 -14.80 9.31
N THR A 35 -40.21 -15.80 10.13
CA THR A 35 -39.45 -17.05 10.15
C THR A 35 -39.86 -17.87 8.92
N THR A 36 -38.93 -18.02 7.96
CA THR A 36 -39.05 -19.06 6.94
C THR A 36 -37.85 -19.99 7.09
N THR A 37 -38.12 -21.11 7.73
CA THR A 37 -37.23 -22.27 7.78
C THR A 37 -37.14 -22.87 6.39
N THR A 38 -35.97 -22.82 5.78
CA THR A 38 -35.62 -23.66 4.63
C THR A 38 -34.35 -24.43 4.99
N GLU A 39 -34.55 -25.68 5.29
CA GLU A 39 -33.49 -26.68 5.43
C GLU A 39 -32.79 -26.81 4.04
N ALA A 40 -31.54 -26.36 3.95
CA ALA A 40 -30.67 -26.69 2.84
C ALA A 40 -29.55 -27.60 3.34
N LYS A 41 -29.65 -28.82 2.92
CA LYS A 41 -28.75 -29.95 3.02
C LYS A 41 -27.30 -29.54 2.86
N THR A 42 -26.51 -29.65 3.90
CA THR A 42 -25.05 -29.46 3.88
C THR A 42 -24.44 -30.67 3.17
N GLU A 43 -24.08 -30.48 1.94
CA GLU A 43 -23.21 -31.40 1.21
C GLU A 43 -21.76 -31.06 1.57
N LYS A 44 -21.20 -31.93 2.41
CA LYS A 44 -19.82 -31.84 2.92
C LYS A 44 -18.88 -32.30 1.81
N THR A 45 -18.45 -31.40 0.95
CA THR A 45 -17.34 -31.64 0.05
C THR A 45 -16.06 -31.53 0.87
N GLU A 46 -15.54 -32.65 1.31
CA GLU A 46 -14.19 -32.75 1.84
C GLU A 46 -13.19 -32.52 0.72
N THR A 47 -12.85 -31.25 0.49
CA THR A 47 -11.64 -30.93 -0.27
C THR A 47 -10.46 -31.22 0.64
N LYS A 48 -9.79 -32.34 0.39
CA LYS A 48 -8.50 -32.72 0.98
C LYS A 48 -7.56 -31.51 0.85
N ALA A 49 -7.42 -30.76 1.94
CA ALA A 49 -6.38 -29.75 2.07
C ALA A 49 -5.05 -30.51 2.09
N GLU A 50 -4.39 -30.55 0.96
CA GLU A 50 -2.99 -30.92 0.88
C GLU A 50 -2.24 -29.91 1.74
N ALA A 51 -1.71 -30.36 2.85
CA ALA A 51 -0.90 -29.55 3.77
C ALA A 51 0.32 -29.08 2.99
N ILE A 52 0.26 -27.83 2.48
CA ILE A 52 1.44 -27.13 1.97
C ILE A 52 2.28 -26.87 3.21
N GLU A 53 3.37 -27.63 3.36
CA GLU A 53 4.41 -27.37 4.34
C GLU A 53 4.75 -25.86 4.28
N PRO A 54 4.76 -25.13 5.41
CA PRO A 54 5.19 -23.74 5.38
C PRO A 54 6.64 -23.73 4.91
N ILE A 55 6.91 -23.08 3.77
CA ILE A 55 8.27 -22.82 3.30
C ILE A 55 8.87 -21.83 4.30
N ALA A 56 9.35 -22.39 5.42
CA ALA A 56 9.94 -21.66 6.51
C ALA A 56 11.16 -20.89 5.98
N GLY A 57 11.08 -19.55 5.98
CA GLY A 57 12.16 -18.66 5.61
C GLY A 57 11.92 -17.74 4.41
N GLN A 58 10.86 -17.93 3.63
CA GLN A 58 10.59 -17.06 2.47
C GLN A 58 9.51 -15.99 2.70
N MET A 59 8.84 -15.99 3.85
CA MET A 59 7.81 -15.00 4.19
C MET A 59 7.91 -14.56 5.65
N GLN A 60 7.68 -13.28 5.89
CA GLN A 60 7.43 -12.71 7.22
C GLN A 60 6.00 -12.20 7.25
N GLY A 61 5.11 -12.94 7.92
CA GLY A 61 3.67 -12.75 7.75
C GLY A 61 3.28 -13.07 6.31
N ASP A 62 2.66 -12.11 5.62
CA ASP A 62 2.30 -12.21 4.20
C ASP A 62 3.28 -11.48 3.25
N VAL A 63 4.40 -10.96 3.78
CA VAL A 63 5.43 -10.29 2.99
C VAL A 63 6.53 -11.27 2.58
N TYR A 64 6.88 -11.25 1.29
CA TYR A 64 7.99 -12.05 0.77
C TYR A 64 9.33 -11.54 1.29
N THR A 65 10.18 -12.45 1.76
CA THR A 65 11.52 -12.17 2.30
C THR A 65 12.64 -13.01 1.66
N GLY A 66 12.28 -13.88 0.71
CA GLY A 66 13.24 -14.74 0.00
C GLY A 66 14.14 -13.95 -0.96
N SER A 67 15.09 -14.64 -1.57
CA SER A 67 16.06 -14.07 -2.50
C SER A 67 15.90 -14.53 -3.96
N ASP A 68 15.11 -15.56 -4.21
CA ASP A 68 14.93 -16.14 -5.54
C ASP A 68 14.16 -15.26 -6.54
N SER A 69 13.40 -14.29 -6.05
CA SER A 69 12.66 -13.31 -6.87
C SER A 69 13.27 -11.90 -6.81
N VAL A 70 14.52 -11.76 -6.42
CA VAL A 70 15.20 -10.47 -6.30
C VAL A 70 16.13 -10.27 -7.50
N GLY A 71 16.00 -9.12 -8.19
CA GLY A 71 16.96 -8.61 -9.15
C GLY A 71 17.85 -7.54 -8.54
N TYR A 72 18.71 -6.96 -9.37
CA TYR A 72 19.66 -5.95 -8.92
C TYR A 72 19.63 -4.73 -9.84
N LEU A 73 19.51 -3.54 -9.24
CA LEU A 73 19.66 -2.26 -9.91
C LEU A 73 21.14 -2.03 -10.29
N ALA A 74 22.05 -2.45 -9.42
CA ALA A 74 23.49 -2.46 -9.61
C ALA A 74 24.10 -3.57 -8.73
N GLU A 75 25.41 -3.80 -8.87
CA GLU A 75 26.10 -4.80 -8.04
C GLU A 75 25.87 -4.54 -6.55
N GLY A 76 25.33 -5.55 -5.85
CA GLY A 76 24.98 -5.48 -4.43
C GLY A 76 23.77 -4.62 -4.08
N VAL A 77 23.10 -3.97 -5.04
CA VAL A 77 21.93 -3.11 -4.80
C VAL A 77 20.67 -3.78 -5.36
N LYS A 78 19.84 -4.34 -4.49
CA LYS A 78 18.57 -4.96 -4.86
C LYS A 78 17.66 -3.96 -5.57
N ASP A 79 16.93 -4.43 -6.60
CA ASP A 79 16.07 -3.59 -7.44
C ASP A 79 14.63 -3.45 -6.91
N ARG A 80 14.17 -4.33 -6.02
CA ARG A 80 12.77 -4.44 -5.63
C ARG A 80 12.52 -4.52 -4.14
N VAL A 81 11.31 -4.12 -3.78
CA VAL A 81 10.76 -4.20 -2.42
C VAL A 81 9.38 -4.84 -2.45
N PHE A 82 8.99 -5.48 -1.34
CA PHE A 82 7.76 -6.26 -1.23
C PHE A 82 6.80 -5.64 -0.21
N PHE A 83 5.50 -5.93 -0.40
CA PHE A 83 4.41 -5.36 0.39
C PHE A 83 3.47 -6.44 0.91
N ALA A 84 2.78 -6.12 2.01
CA ALA A 84 1.69 -6.90 2.54
C ALA A 84 0.43 -6.84 1.62
N THR A 85 -0.52 -7.72 1.87
CA THR A 85 -1.79 -7.77 1.16
C THR A 85 -2.54 -6.45 1.31
N ASN A 86 -3.01 -5.89 0.19
CA ASN A 86 -3.74 -4.61 0.11
C ASN A 86 -2.99 -3.39 0.67
N GLU A 87 -1.70 -3.50 0.99
CA GLU A 87 -0.90 -2.41 1.55
C GLU A 87 0.10 -1.83 0.55
N SER A 88 0.46 -0.57 0.79
CA SER A 88 1.56 0.16 0.17
C SER A 88 2.57 0.69 1.21
N ILE A 89 2.48 0.20 2.45
CA ILE A 89 3.38 0.59 3.55
C ILE A 89 4.70 -0.16 3.40
N LEU A 90 5.81 0.59 3.48
CA LEU A 90 7.16 0.05 3.39
C LEU A 90 7.56 -0.63 4.71
N THR A 91 7.95 -1.89 4.63
CA THR A 91 8.55 -2.63 5.76
C THR A 91 9.95 -2.13 6.09
N THR A 92 10.52 -2.54 7.22
CA THR A 92 11.91 -2.21 7.58
C THR A 92 12.90 -2.70 6.51
N ALA A 93 12.75 -3.94 6.04
CA ALA A 93 13.60 -4.51 4.99
C ALA A 93 13.45 -3.75 3.65
N SER A 94 12.21 -3.33 3.29
CA SER A 94 11.96 -2.50 2.11
C SER A 94 12.66 -1.15 2.22
N ARG A 95 12.64 -0.52 3.38
CA ARG A 95 13.32 0.77 3.62
C ARG A 95 14.83 0.65 3.53
N GLU A 96 15.42 -0.44 4.01
CA GLU A 96 16.87 -0.71 3.90
C GLU A 96 17.27 -0.88 2.42
N THR A 97 16.50 -1.62 1.64
CA THR A 97 16.72 -1.77 0.20
C THR A 97 16.65 -0.42 -0.52
N LEU A 98 15.59 0.36 -0.29
CA LEU A 98 15.45 1.69 -0.91
C LEU A 98 16.53 2.67 -0.47
N ARG A 99 17.03 2.56 0.76
CA ARG A 99 18.16 3.35 1.25
C ARG A 99 19.45 3.06 0.48
N ALA A 100 19.70 1.77 0.19
CA ALA A 100 20.84 1.36 -0.64
C ALA A 100 20.67 1.86 -2.10
N GLN A 101 19.46 1.79 -2.66
CA GLN A 101 19.16 2.34 -3.99
C GLN A 101 19.39 3.85 -4.03
N ALA A 102 18.88 4.60 -3.04
CA ALA A 102 19.07 6.05 -2.96
C ALA A 102 20.56 6.43 -2.86
N ALA A 103 21.34 5.68 -2.06
CA ALA A 103 22.77 5.90 -1.93
C ALA A 103 23.49 5.69 -3.27
N TRP A 104 23.11 4.65 -4.02
CA TRP A 104 23.66 4.39 -5.34
C TRP A 104 23.24 5.47 -6.36
N LEU A 105 21.96 5.85 -6.39
CA LEU A 105 21.45 6.90 -7.30
C LEU A 105 22.08 8.27 -7.05
N ARG A 106 22.41 8.61 -5.82
CA ARG A 106 23.14 9.85 -5.50
C ARG A 106 24.58 9.84 -5.99
N LYS A 107 25.22 8.67 -6.04
CA LYS A 107 26.58 8.52 -6.62
C LYS A 107 26.56 8.53 -8.16
N ASN A 108 25.39 8.30 -8.77
CA ASN A 108 25.19 8.22 -10.21
C ASN A 108 24.12 9.25 -10.63
N PRO A 109 24.45 10.57 -10.65
CA PRO A 109 23.45 11.63 -10.83
C PRO A 109 22.78 11.62 -12.20
N ASP A 110 23.44 11.10 -13.23
CA ASP A 110 22.93 11.07 -14.61
C ASP A 110 21.93 9.94 -14.86
N VAL A 111 21.78 8.99 -13.91
CA VAL A 111 20.86 7.86 -14.06
C VAL A 111 19.44 8.29 -13.68
N THR A 112 18.50 8.08 -14.59
CA THR A 112 17.06 8.13 -14.33
C THR A 112 16.50 6.73 -14.13
N VAL A 113 15.42 6.61 -13.37
CA VAL A 113 14.81 5.32 -13.06
C VAL A 113 13.30 5.36 -13.24
N VAL A 114 12.73 4.21 -13.58
CA VAL A 114 11.29 3.96 -13.52
C VAL A 114 11.02 3.08 -12.31
N VAL A 115 10.10 3.51 -11.45
CA VAL A 115 9.60 2.71 -10.33
C VAL A 115 8.29 2.06 -10.76
N GLU A 116 8.35 0.77 -10.99
CA GLU A 116 7.21 -0.05 -11.41
C GLU A 116 6.46 -0.57 -10.19
N GLY A 117 5.13 -0.47 -10.20
CA GLY A 117 4.26 -0.99 -9.15
C GLY A 117 3.45 -2.18 -9.61
N HIS A 118 3.40 -3.22 -8.78
CA HIS A 118 2.73 -4.47 -9.08
C HIS A 118 1.83 -4.93 -7.92
N ALA A 119 0.82 -5.73 -8.27
CA ALA A 119 -0.10 -6.37 -7.35
C ALA A 119 -0.21 -7.86 -7.64
N ASP A 120 -0.80 -8.61 -6.71
CA ASP A 120 -1.17 -10.00 -6.95
C ASP A 120 -2.45 -10.09 -7.82
N GLU A 121 -2.82 -11.29 -8.25
CA GLU A 121 -3.92 -11.53 -9.19
C GLU A 121 -5.33 -11.22 -8.63
N ARG A 122 -5.49 -11.15 -7.31
CA ARG A 122 -6.78 -11.02 -6.63
C ARG A 122 -7.34 -9.60 -6.78
N GLY A 123 -8.67 -9.52 -6.95
CA GLY A 123 -9.38 -8.24 -7.13
C GLY A 123 -9.47 -7.78 -8.58
N THR A 124 -10.10 -6.61 -8.79
CA THR A 124 -10.34 -6.04 -10.12
C THR A 124 -9.04 -5.47 -10.73
N ARG A 125 -9.05 -5.29 -12.04
CA ARG A 125 -7.92 -4.71 -12.77
C ARG A 125 -7.65 -3.28 -12.34
N GLU A 126 -8.70 -2.48 -12.23
CA GLU A 126 -8.66 -1.06 -11.88
C GLU A 126 -8.13 -0.87 -10.45
N TYR A 127 -8.62 -1.68 -9.51
CA TYR A 127 -8.14 -1.65 -8.13
C TYR A 127 -6.65 -1.96 -8.03
N ASN A 128 -6.19 -3.01 -8.72
CA ASN A 128 -4.80 -3.42 -8.70
C ASN A 128 -3.88 -2.42 -9.41
N LEU A 129 -4.36 -1.76 -10.47
CA LEU A 129 -3.62 -0.69 -11.12
C LEU A 129 -3.37 0.48 -10.14
N ALA A 130 -4.42 0.91 -9.44
CA ALA A 130 -4.32 1.96 -8.43
C ALA A 130 -3.45 1.52 -7.22
N LEU A 131 -3.53 0.24 -6.79
CA LEU A 131 -2.69 -0.28 -5.71
C LEU A 131 -1.20 -0.34 -6.12
N GLY A 132 -0.91 -0.78 -7.34
CA GLY A 132 0.44 -0.76 -7.89
C GLY A 132 1.00 0.66 -7.95
N GLU A 133 0.22 1.63 -8.38
CA GLU A 133 0.62 3.04 -8.39
C GLU A 133 0.95 3.57 -6.98
N ARG A 134 0.11 3.28 -5.97
CA ARG A 134 0.39 3.65 -4.57
C ARG A 134 1.69 3.03 -4.07
N ARG A 135 2.00 1.78 -4.41
CA ARG A 135 3.25 1.10 -4.05
C ARG A 135 4.46 1.75 -4.69
N ALA A 136 4.37 2.07 -5.99
CA ALA A 136 5.43 2.75 -6.69
C ALA A 136 5.67 4.17 -6.15
N ASN A 137 4.61 4.92 -5.84
CA ASN A 137 4.73 6.23 -5.21
C ASN A 137 5.35 6.14 -3.81
N ALA A 138 5.00 5.16 -2.99
CA ALA A 138 5.62 4.97 -1.67
C ALA A 138 7.14 4.73 -1.78
N ALA A 139 7.60 3.97 -2.78
CA ALA A 139 9.02 3.78 -3.05
C ALA A 139 9.68 5.06 -3.57
N LYS A 140 9.06 5.78 -4.52
CA LYS A 140 9.53 7.09 -5.02
C LYS A 140 9.69 8.09 -3.89
N ASP A 141 8.65 8.28 -3.08
CA ASP A 141 8.66 9.24 -1.97
C ASP A 141 9.80 8.94 -0.99
N TYR A 142 10.03 7.66 -0.70
CA TYR A 142 11.13 7.26 0.15
C TYR A 142 12.50 7.55 -0.46
N LEU A 143 12.70 7.30 -1.77
CA LEU A 143 13.94 7.66 -2.47
C LEU A 143 14.18 9.18 -2.42
N MET A 144 13.12 9.98 -2.58
CA MET A 144 13.19 11.45 -2.50
C MET A 144 13.58 11.94 -1.10
N THR A 145 13.12 11.30 -0.01
CA THR A 145 13.55 11.66 1.36
C THR A 145 15.04 11.45 1.59
N TYR A 146 15.68 10.60 0.76
CA TYR A 146 17.14 10.38 0.77
C TYR A 146 17.88 11.17 -0.32
N GLY A 147 17.26 12.21 -0.88
CA GLY A 147 17.92 13.19 -1.74
C GLY A 147 18.01 12.79 -3.19
N VAL A 148 17.19 11.85 -3.68
CA VAL A 148 17.02 11.61 -5.12
C VAL A 148 15.99 12.58 -5.66
N SER A 149 16.32 13.33 -6.71
CA SER A 149 15.43 14.33 -7.29
C SER A 149 14.23 13.69 -8.01
N SER A 150 13.05 14.30 -7.90
CA SER A 150 11.78 13.76 -8.41
C SER A 150 11.72 13.65 -9.94
N ASP A 151 12.44 14.51 -10.64
CA ASP A 151 12.57 14.53 -12.11
C ASP A 151 13.34 13.31 -12.67
N ARG A 152 14.11 12.65 -11.80
CA ARG A 152 14.84 11.42 -12.13
C ARG A 152 14.01 10.14 -11.88
N ILE A 153 12.81 10.24 -11.32
CA ILE A 153 12.00 9.10 -10.93
C ILE A 153 10.62 9.15 -11.60
N THR A 154 10.42 8.28 -12.57
CA THR A 154 9.09 8.05 -13.18
C THR A 154 8.37 6.94 -12.45
N VAL A 155 7.06 7.07 -12.24
CA VAL A 155 6.21 6.02 -11.66
C VAL A 155 5.37 5.39 -12.76
N LEU A 156 5.29 4.04 -12.74
CA LEU A 156 4.46 3.27 -13.66
C LEU A 156 3.80 2.12 -12.90
N SER A 157 2.50 1.94 -13.06
CA SER A 157 1.80 0.79 -12.50
C SER A 157 1.43 -0.21 -13.59
N TYR A 158 1.73 -1.46 -13.34
CA TYR A 158 1.23 -2.59 -14.13
C TYR A 158 0.09 -3.32 -13.41
N GLY A 159 -0.24 -2.93 -12.17
CA GLY A 159 -1.24 -3.67 -11.39
C GLY A 159 -0.90 -5.16 -11.35
N LYS A 160 -1.84 -6.01 -11.77
CA LYS A 160 -1.68 -7.47 -11.83
C LYS A 160 -1.25 -8.02 -13.20
N GLU A 161 -1.02 -7.15 -14.19
CA GLU A 161 -0.83 -7.57 -15.59
C GLU A 161 0.57 -8.16 -15.88
N ARG A 162 1.55 -7.96 -14.98
CA ARG A 162 2.92 -8.47 -15.12
C ARG A 162 3.34 -9.25 -13.87
N PRO A 163 2.79 -10.45 -13.62
CA PRO A 163 3.22 -11.28 -12.50
C PRO A 163 4.65 -11.80 -12.72
N VAL A 164 5.43 -11.90 -11.64
CA VAL A 164 6.73 -12.58 -11.63
C VAL A 164 6.56 -14.08 -11.37
N ASP A 165 5.48 -14.43 -10.69
CA ASP A 165 5.08 -15.81 -10.43
C ASP A 165 3.59 -15.93 -10.78
N SER A 166 3.25 -16.80 -11.73
CA SER A 166 1.88 -17.01 -12.23
C SER A 166 1.06 -17.99 -11.37
N GLY A 167 1.65 -18.53 -10.30
CA GLY A 167 0.96 -19.44 -9.41
C GLY A 167 -0.12 -18.72 -8.56
N SER A 168 -1.20 -19.46 -8.28
CA SER A 168 -2.29 -18.98 -7.42
C SER A 168 -2.10 -19.48 -5.98
N THR A 169 -0.95 -19.17 -5.39
CA THR A 169 -0.57 -19.56 -4.03
C THR A 169 -0.19 -18.33 -3.18
N PRO A 170 -0.29 -18.41 -1.85
CA PRO A 170 0.15 -17.31 -0.98
C PRO A 170 1.59 -16.87 -1.24
N LEU A 171 2.50 -17.80 -1.55
CA LEU A 171 3.88 -17.48 -1.89
C LEU A 171 3.99 -16.74 -3.22
N ALA A 172 3.31 -17.20 -4.29
CA ALA A 172 3.29 -16.52 -5.58
C ALA A 172 2.70 -15.11 -5.46
N TRP A 173 1.60 -14.96 -4.72
CA TRP A 173 1.00 -13.65 -4.46
C TRP A 173 1.95 -12.71 -3.72
N SER A 174 2.70 -13.20 -2.73
CA SER A 174 3.66 -12.38 -1.99
C SER A 174 4.81 -11.88 -2.87
N LYS A 175 5.29 -12.68 -3.83
CA LYS A 175 6.29 -12.28 -4.83
C LYS A 175 5.76 -11.23 -5.81
N ASN A 176 4.46 -11.30 -6.13
CA ASN A 176 3.81 -10.36 -7.04
C ASN A 176 3.53 -9.00 -6.40
N ARG A 177 3.32 -8.95 -5.07
CA ARG A 177 3.11 -7.69 -4.33
C ARG A 177 4.42 -6.93 -4.16
N ARG A 178 4.88 -6.26 -5.20
CA ARG A 178 6.21 -5.63 -5.23
C ARG A 178 6.21 -4.25 -5.90
N SER A 179 7.28 -3.52 -5.68
CA SER A 179 7.70 -2.39 -6.51
C SER A 179 9.12 -2.63 -6.99
N VAL A 180 9.40 -2.34 -8.25
CA VAL A 180 10.71 -2.59 -8.90
C VAL A 180 11.27 -1.27 -9.41
N THR A 181 12.53 -0.98 -9.10
CA THR A 181 13.26 0.16 -9.63
C THR A 181 14.09 -0.29 -10.84
N VAL A 182 13.78 0.23 -12.01
CA VAL A 182 14.41 -0.09 -13.30
C VAL A 182 15.14 1.13 -13.85
N LYS A 183 16.35 0.95 -14.41
CA LYS A 183 17.15 1.98 -15.09
C LYS A 183 17.12 1.78 -16.59
#